data_c117d1620b70c36959298a855a746a22
#
_entry.id   c117d1620b70c36959298a855a746a22
#
_cell.length_a   1.000
_cell.length_b   1.000
_cell.length_c   1.000
_cell.angle_alpha   90.00
_cell.angle_beta   90.00
_cell.angle_gamma   90.00
#
_symmetry.space_group_name_H-M   'P 1'
#
loop_
_entity.id
_entity.type
_entity.pdbx_description
1 polymer ?
#
loop_
_entity_poly.entity_id
_entity_poly.type
_entity_poly.pdbx_seq_one_letter_code
_entity_poly.pdbx_strand_id
1 'polypeptide(L)'
;KSYAQAVDPESRDYLLWRKEGQPLVDAAYVAESFLRGYDALWVPLDSLTKRRYIEEFTRLRRVDPPYTNWLLFSSTVECFLRKAGAKSDAYRIVSALRKVEECYVGDGFYSDGPGFAFDYYNSFVLHPMYVECLEVFTNSGKNNIWNAPDCNFQRAQKRMQRFGMILERFISPEGAFPVFGRSITYRTGTLQPLALLAWRGWLPKELSNGQVRAAMTAVINRMFGDNRNFNGKGFLTLGFNGSQPHISDWYTNNGSLYMASLA
;
A
#
# COMPACT_ATOMS: atom_id res chain seq x y z
N LYS A 1 6.23 -7.16 -20.40
CA LYS A 1 5.06 -7.49 -21.25
C LYS A 1 3.75 -7.09 -20.56
N SER A 2 3.43 -7.60 -19.39
CA SER A 2 2.16 -7.30 -18.68
C SER A 2 1.92 -5.80 -18.45
N TYR A 3 2.94 -5.06 -18.01
CA TYR A 3 2.81 -3.60 -17.82
C TYR A 3 2.49 -2.84 -19.11
N ALA A 4 3.03 -3.26 -20.27
CA ALA A 4 2.70 -2.63 -21.54
C ALA A 4 1.25 -2.92 -21.94
N GLN A 5 0.80 -4.16 -21.77
CA GLN A 5 -0.57 -4.57 -22.06
C GLN A 5 -1.61 -3.87 -21.18
N ALA A 6 -1.27 -3.61 -19.91
CA ALA A 6 -2.17 -2.96 -18.95
C ALA A 6 -2.59 -1.53 -19.36
N VAL A 7 -1.81 -0.84 -20.21
CA VAL A 7 -2.08 0.52 -20.69
C VAL A 7 -2.24 0.60 -22.22
N ASP A 8 -2.27 -0.54 -22.90
CA ASP A 8 -2.53 -0.60 -24.34
C ASP A 8 -4.04 -0.75 -24.60
N PRO A 9 -4.72 0.27 -25.15
CA PRO A 9 -6.16 0.21 -25.40
C PRO A 9 -6.60 -0.92 -26.33
N GLU A 10 -5.69 -1.41 -27.17
CA GLU A 10 -5.95 -2.53 -28.09
C GLU A 10 -5.71 -3.90 -27.45
N SER A 11 -5.14 -3.92 -26.25
CA SER A 11 -4.88 -5.17 -25.53
C SER A 11 -6.14 -5.69 -24.83
N ARG A 12 -6.31 -7.02 -24.83
CA ARG A 12 -7.33 -7.69 -24.00
C ARG A 12 -7.07 -7.54 -22.51
N ASP A 13 -5.82 -7.25 -22.14
CA ASP A 13 -5.38 -7.05 -20.75
C ASP A 13 -5.34 -5.56 -20.35
N TYR A 14 -5.96 -4.68 -21.16
CA TYR A 14 -6.09 -3.26 -20.84
C TYR A 14 -6.90 -3.08 -19.55
N LEU A 15 -6.31 -2.42 -18.57
CA LEU A 15 -6.98 -2.15 -17.32
C LEU A 15 -8.05 -1.06 -17.47
N LEU A 16 -9.10 -1.15 -16.67
CA LEU A 16 -10.27 -0.27 -16.77
C LEU A 16 -10.03 1.10 -16.10
N TRP A 17 -8.93 1.79 -16.45
CA TRP A 17 -8.50 3.06 -15.86
C TRP A 17 -9.57 4.17 -15.87
N ARG A 18 -10.55 4.07 -16.77
CA ARG A 18 -11.55 5.12 -17.03
C ARG A 18 -12.93 4.84 -16.44
N LYS A 19 -13.06 3.76 -15.69
CA LYS A 19 -14.28 3.42 -14.97
C LYS A 19 -14.43 4.32 -13.74
N GLU A 20 -15.27 3.97 -12.80
CA GLU A 20 -15.58 4.72 -11.57
C GLU A 20 -14.36 5.07 -10.70
N GLY A 21 -14.52 5.23 -9.41
CA GLY A 21 -13.44 5.62 -8.49
C GLY A 21 -12.37 4.54 -8.26
N GLN A 22 -12.75 3.25 -8.34
CA GLN A 22 -11.85 2.12 -8.01
C GLN A 22 -10.50 2.13 -8.75
N PRO A 23 -10.38 2.51 -10.04
CA PRO A 23 -9.09 2.62 -10.72
C PRO A 23 -8.06 3.50 -10.03
N LEU A 24 -8.46 4.44 -9.18
CA LEU A 24 -7.52 5.23 -8.38
C LEU A 24 -6.76 4.35 -7.37
N VAL A 25 -7.46 3.39 -6.75
CA VAL A 25 -6.85 2.42 -5.83
C VAL A 25 -5.86 1.52 -6.57
N ASP A 26 -6.30 0.95 -7.69
CA ASP A 26 -5.48 0.04 -8.50
C ASP A 26 -4.24 0.76 -9.04
N ALA A 27 -4.41 1.99 -9.54
CA ALA A 27 -3.32 2.85 -10.00
C ALA A 27 -2.33 3.18 -8.89
N ALA A 28 -2.80 3.39 -7.65
CA ALA A 28 -1.92 3.69 -6.53
C ALA A 28 -0.98 2.50 -6.22
N TYR A 29 -1.46 1.26 -6.25
CA TYR A 29 -0.60 0.09 -6.06
C TYR A 29 0.35 -0.14 -7.24
N VAL A 30 -0.06 0.16 -8.46
CA VAL A 30 0.86 0.14 -9.60
C VAL A 30 1.92 1.25 -9.47
N ALA A 31 1.51 2.45 -9.07
CA ALA A 31 2.43 3.57 -8.82
C ALA A 31 3.41 3.26 -7.69
N GLU A 32 2.94 2.65 -6.58
CA GLU A 32 3.77 2.20 -5.47
C GLU A 32 4.80 1.15 -5.93
N SER A 33 4.38 0.19 -6.75
CA SER A 33 5.32 -0.79 -7.30
C SER A 33 6.39 -0.15 -8.18
N PHE A 34 6.04 0.86 -8.98
CA PHE A 34 7.00 1.64 -9.75
C PHE A 34 7.90 2.52 -8.86
N LEU A 35 7.39 3.06 -7.77
CA LEU A 35 8.21 3.81 -6.82
C LEU A 35 9.25 2.93 -6.16
N ARG A 36 8.89 1.73 -5.75
CA ARG A 36 9.76 0.74 -5.10
C ARG A 36 10.75 0.11 -6.07
N GLY A 37 10.27 -0.33 -7.20
CA GLY A 37 11.06 -1.00 -8.24
C GLY A 37 11.39 -0.11 -9.44
N TYR A 38 11.69 1.17 -9.25
CA TYR A 38 11.81 2.15 -10.33
C TYR A 38 12.74 1.71 -11.44
N ASP A 39 13.96 1.29 -11.08
CA ASP A 39 14.98 0.89 -12.05
C ASP A 39 14.65 -0.44 -12.73
N ALA A 40 14.00 -1.35 -12.03
CA ALA A 40 13.67 -2.67 -12.55
C ALA A 40 12.34 -2.70 -13.31
N LEU A 41 11.37 -1.89 -12.93
CA LEU A 41 10.00 -1.95 -13.47
C LEU A 41 9.66 -0.79 -14.41
N TRP A 42 10.08 0.45 -14.05
CA TRP A 42 9.74 1.64 -14.84
C TRP A 42 10.78 1.97 -15.90
N VAL A 43 12.07 1.99 -15.52
CA VAL A 43 13.14 2.41 -16.45
C VAL A 43 13.16 1.59 -17.74
N PRO A 44 12.99 0.25 -17.71
CA PRO A 44 13.04 -0.59 -18.91
C PRO A 44 11.82 -0.47 -19.84
N LEU A 45 10.74 0.20 -19.42
CA LEU A 45 9.56 0.36 -20.26
C LEU A 45 9.88 1.26 -21.47
N ASP A 46 9.28 0.95 -22.60
CA ASP A 46 9.37 1.77 -23.81
C ASP A 46 8.65 3.11 -23.64
N SER A 47 8.97 4.07 -24.50
CA SER A 47 8.46 5.44 -24.43
C SER A 47 6.94 5.53 -24.63
N LEU A 48 6.33 4.65 -25.43
CA LEU A 48 4.89 4.64 -25.63
C LEU A 48 4.17 4.16 -24.39
N THR A 49 4.63 3.06 -23.80
CA THR A 49 4.09 2.52 -22.54
C THR A 49 4.19 3.55 -21.43
N LYS A 50 5.34 4.22 -21.28
CA LYS A 50 5.53 5.30 -20.28
C LYS A 50 4.54 6.45 -20.46
N ARG A 51 4.37 6.93 -21.71
CA ARG A 51 3.39 8.00 -22.01
C ARG A 51 1.97 7.58 -21.64
N ARG A 52 1.55 6.36 -21.99
CA ARG A 52 0.23 5.83 -21.68
C ARG A 52 -0.03 5.78 -20.16
N TYR A 53 0.93 5.31 -19.35
CA TYR A 53 0.81 5.37 -17.90
C TYR A 53 0.66 6.80 -17.38
N ILE A 54 1.49 7.73 -17.85
CA ILE A 54 1.42 9.14 -17.43
C ILE A 54 0.05 9.74 -17.79
N GLU A 55 -0.48 9.42 -18.96
CA GLU A 55 -1.81 9.87 -19.40
C GLU A 55 -2.92 9.30 -18.52
N GLU A 56 -2.98 7.98 -18.32
CA GLU A 56 -4.03 7.37 -17.50
C GLU A 56 -3.95 7.83 -16.05
N PHE A 57 -2.76 7.90 -15.46
CA PHE A 57 -2.58 8.40 -14.09
C PHE A 57 -2.99 9.88 -13.95
N THR A 58 -2.65 10.71 -14.93
CA THR A 58 -3.09 12.13 -14.95
C THR A 58 -4.61 12.25 -15.04
N ARG A 59 -5.28 11.38 -15.79
CA ARG A 59 -6.74 11.36 -15.91
C ARG A 59 -7.45 11.02 -14.60
N LEU A 60 -6.81 10.28 -13.70
CA LEU A 60 -7.38 9.94 -12.39
C LEU A 60 -7.57 11.15 -11.46
N ARG A 61 -7.04 12.33 -11.82
CA ARG A 61 -7.34 13.60 -11.13
C ARG A 61 -8.84 13.96 -11.15
N ARG A 62 -9.62 13.37 -12.04
CA ARG A 62 -11.09 13.50 -12.09
C ARG A 62 -11.79 12.79 -10.93
N VAL A 63 -11.12 11.85 -10.26
CA VAL A 63 -11.68 11.13 -9.12
C VAL A 63 -11.52 11.98 -7.88
N ASP A 64 -12.62 12.22 -7.17
CA ASP A 64 -12.62 12.86 -5.87
C ASP A 64 -12.48 11.76 -4.80
N PRO A 65 -11.29 11.63 -4.19
CA PRO A 65 -11.08 10.57 -3.20
C PRO A 65 -11.88 10.89 -1.93
N PRO A 66 -12.55 9.89 -1.31
CA PRO A 66 -13.10 10.03 0.03
C PRO A 66 -12.04 10.53 1.02
N TYR A 67 -12.49 11.26 2.04
CA TYR A 67 -11.62 11.91 3.03
C TYR A 67 -11.08 10.92 4.08
N THR A 68 -10.44 9.85 3.60
CA THR A 68 -9.93 8.68 4.32
C THR A 68 -8.53 8.30 3.76
N ASN A 69 -8.10 7.04 3.94
CA ASN A 69 -6.91 6.48 3.29
C ASN A 69 -6.86 6.73 1.77
N TRP A 70 -8.00 6.94 1.12
CA TRP A 70 -8.09 7.20 -0.32
C TRP A 70 -7.31 8.44 -0.77
N LEU A 71 -7.10 9.40 0.11
CA LEU A 71 -6.24 10.56 -0.18
C LEU A 71 -4.81 10.11 -0.48
N LEU A 72 -4.33 9.05 0.18
CA LEU A 72 -3.00 8.50 -0.10
C LEU A 72 -2.91 7.83 -1.46
N PHE A 73 -3.99 7.21 -1.96
CA PHE A 73 -3.98 6.68 -3.32
C PHE A 73 -3.73 7.80 -4.34
N SER A 74 -4.45 8.91 -4.19
CA SER A 74 -4.23 10.09 -5.03
C SER A 74 -2.80 10.64 -4.89
N SER A 75 -2.30 10.75 -3.66
CA SER A 75 -0.94 11.24 -3.39
C SER A 75 0.14 10.32 -3.98
N THR A 76 -0.01 9.01 -3.87
CA THR A 76 0.96 8.02 -4.38
C THR A 76 1.09 8.09 -5.89
N VAL A 77 -0.05 8.21 -6.60
CA VAL A 77 -0.05 8.41 -8.06
C VAL A 77 0.69 9.70 -8.43
N GLU A 78 0.43 10.81 -7.73
CA GLU A 78 1.08 12.09 -7.99
C GLU A 78 2.58 12.08 -7.62
N CYS A 79 2.96 11.38 -6.57
CA CYS A 79 4.36 11.17 -6.19
C CYS A 79 5.11 10.37 -7.27
N PHE A 80 4.47 9.34 -7.82
CA PHE A 80 5.06 8.62 -8.94
C PHE A 80 5.21 9.51 -10.17
N LEU A 81 4.17 10.26 -10.58
CA LEU A 81 4.27 11.20 -11.69
C LEU A 81 5.43 12.18 -11.51
N ARG A 82 5.61 12.68 -10.27
CA ARG A 82 6.73 13.55 -9.92
C ARG A 82 8.08 12.87 -10.10
N LYS A 83 8.25 11.65 -9.60
CA LYS A 83 9.49 10.87 -9.73
C LYS A 83 9.80 10.54 -11.19
N ALA A 84 8.77 10.29 -11.99
CA ALA A 84 8.89 10.02 -13.43
C ALA A 84 9.19 11.28 -14.28
N GLY A 85 9.30 12.47 -13.65
CA GLY A 85 9.55 13.74 -14.35
C GLY A 85 8.31 14.31 -15.06
N ALA A 86 7.13 13.79 -14.80
CA ALA A 86 5.87 14.29 -15.32
C ALA A 86 5.30 15.42 -14.43
N LYS A 87 4.35 16.20 -15.01
CA LYS A 87 3.65 17.23 -14.23
C LYS A 87 2.83 16.59 -13.13
N SER A 88 3.19 16.83 -11.88
CA SER A 88 2.47 16.36 -10.69
C SER A 88 1.60 17.48 -10.08
N ASP A 89 0.54 17.08 -9.39
CA ASP A 89 -0.32 17.97 -8.61
C ASP A 89 0.17 18.03 -7.16
N ALA A 90 0.91 19.09 -6.83
CA ALA A 90 1.45 19.30 -5.48
C ALA A 90 0.35 19.49 -4.42
N TYR A 91 -0.82 20.02 -4.79
CA TYR A 91 -1.92 20.19 -3.83
C TYR A 91 -2.47 18.82 -3.38
N ARG A 92 -2.66 17.89 -4.31
CA ARG A 92 -3.10 16.53 -3.99
C ARG A 92 -2.11 15.81 -3.07
N ILE A 93 -0.81 15.98 -3.28
CA ILE A 93 0.21 15.41 -2.40
C ILE A 93 0.12 16.05 -1.01
N VAL A 94 0.22 17.37 -0.93
CA VAL A 94 0.32 18.09 0.35
C VAL A 94 -0.95 17.97 1.19
N SER A 95 -2.14 18.05 0.58
CA SER A 95 -3.40 17.91 1.31
C SER A 95 -3.60 16.50 1.87
N ALA A 96 -3.20 15.47 1.12
CA ALA A 96 -3.24 14.09 1.61
C ALA A 96 -2.30 13.91 2.82
N LEU A 97 -1.05 14.37 2.71
CA LEU A 97 -0.06 14.23 3.78
C LEU A 97 -0.50 14.95 5.06
N ARG A 98 -1.04 16.17 4.94
CA ARG A 98 -1.59 16.91 6.08
C ARG A 98 -2.74 16.17 6.74
N LYS A 99 -3.65 15.63 5.93
CA LYS A 99 -4.81 14.92 6.47
C LYS A 99 -4.44 13.64 7.20
N VAL A 100 -3.51 12.89 6.67
CA VAL A 100 -3.02 11.67 7.35
C VAL A 100 -2.35 12.05 8.68
N GLU A 101 -1.60 13.15 8.73
CA GLU A 101 -1.02 13.63 9.98
C GLU A 101 -2.08 13.93 11.04
N GLU A 102 -3.19 14.56 10.67
CA GLU A 102 -4.33 14.82 11.56
C GLU A 102 -5.01 13.54 12.08
N CYS A 103 -4.88 12.43 11.35
CA CYS A 103 -5.46 11.14 11.72
C CYS A 103 -4.58 10.34 12.68
N TYR A 104 -3.41 10.83 13.07
CA TYR A 104 -2.54 10.12 14.01
C TYR A 104 -3.15 10.11 15.42
N VAL A 105 -3.35 8.90 15.95
CA VAL A 105 -4.00 8.70 17.27
C VAL A 105 -3.03 8.30 18.39
N GLY A 106 -1.75 8.15 18.07
CA GLY A 106 -0.72 7.80 19.03
C GLY A 106 -0.22 6.36 18.88
N ASP A 107 0.89 6.07 19.55
CA ASP A 107 1.51 4.74 19.66
C ASP A 107 1.72 3.99 18.31
N GLY A 108 1.99 4.74 17.25
CA GLY A 108 2.19 4.18 15.91
C GLY A 108 0.92 3.94 15.11
N PHE A 109 -0.26 4.36 15.57
CA PHE A 109 -1.52 4.12 14.87
C PHE A 109 -2.12 5.39 14.27
N TYR A 110 -2.78 5.22 13.13
CA TYR A 110 -3.62 6.21 12.48
C TYR A 110 -5.06 5.73 12.47
N SER A 111 -6.01 6.62 12.71
CA SER A 111 -7.42 6.40 12.36
C SER A 111 -7.61 6.59 10.86
N ASP A 112 -8.56 5.87 10.27
CA ASP A 112 -8.85 5.99 8.83
C ASP A 112 -10.00 6.96 8.57
N GLY A 113 -9.66 8.24 8.50
CA GLY A 113 -10.59 9.33 8.23
C GLY A 113 -11.16 9.98 9.49
N PRO A 114 -12.21 10.85 9.35
CA PRO A 114 -12.75 11.66 10.45
C PRO A 114 -13.54 10.84 11.49
N GLY A 115 -14.13 9.73 11.07
CA GLY A 115 -14.72 8.75 11.99
C GLY A 115 -13.63 7.80 12.48
N PHE A 116 -13.67 7.44 13.77
CA PHE A 116 -12.68 6.50 14.31
C PHE A 116 -12.82 5.14 13.63
N ALA A 117 -11.80 4.77 12.85
CA ALA A 117 -11.66 3.46 12.26
C ALA A 117 -10.24 2.95 12.51
N PHE A 118 -10.14 1.88 13.30
CA PHE A 118 -8.89 1.28 13.72
C PHE A 118 -8.79 -0.13 13.20
N ASP A 119 -7.96 -0.32 12.18
CA ASP A 119 -7.86 -1.58 11.44
C ASP A 119 -6.50 -1.72 10.73
N TYR A 120 -6.35 -2.80 9.98
CA TYR A 120 -5.15 -3.09 9.20
C TYR A 120 -4.98 -2.21 7.94
N TYR A 121 -5.82 -1.19 7.72
CA TYR A 121 -5.46 -0.13 6.75
C TYR A 121 -4.21 0.65 7.20
N ASN A 122 -3.85 0.59 8.48
CA ASN A 122 -2.53 1.00 8.93
C ASN A 122 -1.40 0.23 8.22
N SER A 123 -1.62 -1.06 7.94
CA SER A 123 -0.67 -1.91 7.22
C SER A 123 -0.76 -1.80 5.70
N PHE A 124 -1.99 -1.76 5.17
CA PHE A 124 -2.19 -1.84 3.71
C PHE A 124 -1.89 -0.52 3.01
N VAL A 125 -2.13 0.63 3.67
CA VAL A 125 -2.11 1.96 3.04
C VAL A 125 -1.42 3.01 3.91
N LEU A 126 -1.92 3.21 5.16
CA LEU A 126 -1.58 4.42 5.92
C LEU A 126 -0.09 4.56 6.19
N HIS A 127 0.58 3.55 6.73
CA HIS A 127 2.02 3.62 6.95
C HIS A 127 2.85 3.56 5.66
N PRO A 128 2.67 2.55 4.79
CA PRO A 128 3.54 2.41 3.61
C PRO A 128 3.46 3.60 2.68
N MET A 129 2.27 3.96 2.21
CA MET A 129 2.11 5.04 1.24
C MET A 129 2.44 6.40 1.85
N TYR A 130 2.12 6.63 3.15
CA TYR A 130 2.45 7.90 3.80
C TYR A 130 3.95 8.13 3.88
N VAL A 131 4.72 7.14 4.34
CA VAL A 131 6.18 7.27 4.45
C VAL A 131 6.84 7.41 3.08
N GLU A 132 6.37 6.67 2.08
CA GLU A 132 6.93 6.72 0.72
C GLU A 132 6.59 8.03 0.00
N CYS A 133 5.37 8.56 0.19
CA CYS A 133 5.02 9.89 -0.33
C CYS A 133 5.86 11.00 0.31
N LEU A 134 6.10 10.93 1.63
CA LEU A 134 6.98 11.87 2.32
C LEU A 134 8.44 11.76 1.84
N GLU A 135 8.93 10.55 1.59
CA GLU A 135 10.27 10.34 1.04
C GLU A 135 10.43 11.02 -0.34
N VAL A 136 9.48 10.81 -1.25
CA VAL A 136 9.48 11.46 -2.57
C VAL A 136 9.41 12.99 -2.43
N PHE A 137 8.58 13.47 -1.52
CA PHE A 137 8.43 14.91 -1.28
C PHE A 137 9.72 15.53 -0.74
N THR A 138 10.37 14.89 0.24
CA THR A 138 11.66 15.31 0.81
C THR A 138 12.77 15.31 -0.23
N ASN A 139 12.90 14.23 -0.99
CA ASN A 139 13.90 14.09 -2.04
C ASN A 139 13.75 15.09 -3.19
N SER A 140 12.59 15.73 -3.31
CA SER A 140 12.35 16.82 -4.26
C SER A 140 12.80 18.20 -3.76
N GLY A 141 13.61 18.25 -2.70
CA GLY A 141 14.16 19.49 -2.12
C GLY A 141 13.22 20.24 -1.16
N LYS A 142 12.11 19.61 -0.74
CA LYS A 142 11.16 20.16 0.24
C LYS A 142 11.23 19.36 1.53
N ASN A 143 11.94 19.87 2.52
CA ASN A 143 12.19 19.18 3.79
C ASN A 143 11.00 19.22 4.76
N ASN A 144 10.05 20.11 4.56
CA ASN A 144 8.84 20.24 5.39
C ASN A 144 7.66 20.74 4.56
N ILE A 145 6.47 20.55 5.10
CA ILE A 145 5.23 21.11 4.56
C ILE A 145 4.90 22.35 5.37
N TRP A 146 4.72 23.48 4.67
CA TRP A 146 4.36 24.74 5.33
C TRP A 146 3.10 24.59 6.19
N ASN A 147 3.13 25.10 7.41
CA ASN A 147 2.11 24.96 8.45
C ASN A 147 1.79 23.51 8.87
N ALA A 148 2.65 22.56 8.57
CA ALA A 148 2.53 21.19 9.01
C ALA A 148 3.93 20.59 9.29
N PRO A 149 4.64 21.09 10.31
CA PRO A 149 6.02 20.67 10.60
C PRO A 149 6.12 19.20 11.01
N ASP A 150 5.01 18.58 11.42
CA ASP A 150 4.94 17.19 11.79
C ASP A 150 4.83 16.25 10.57
N CYS A 151 4.45 16.77 9.41
CA CYS A 151 4.46 16.04 8.15
C CYS A 151 5.90 15.92 7.64
N ASN A 152 6.70 15.07 8.26
CA ASN A 152 8.07 14.80 7.84
C ASN A 152 8.41 13.30 7.81
N PHE A 153 9.36 12.95 6.97
CA PHE A 153 9.76 11.58 6.71
C PHE A 153 10.24 10.84 7.96
N GLN A 154 11.11 11.47 8.75
CA GLN A 154 11.71 10.84 9.93
C GLN A 154 10.66 10.53 11.01
N ARG A 155 9.67 11.41 11.18
CA ARG A 155 8.57 11.17 12.11
C ARG A 155 7.68 10.03 11.64
N ALA A 156 7.30 10.02 10.36
CA ALA A 156 6.49 8.95 9.77
C ALA A 156 7.21 7.60 9.87
N GLN A 157 8.52 7.56 9.59
CA GLN A 157 9.35 6.37 9.76
C GLN A 157 9.35 5.86 11.20
N LYS A 158 9.55 6.74 12.19
CA LYS A 158 9.50 6.35 13.62
C LYS A 158 8.15 5.78 14.02
N ARG A 159 7.05 6.37 13.54
CA ARG A 159 5.71 5.85 13.78
C ARG A 159 5.50 4.47 13.15
N MET A 160 5.97 4.28 11.93
CA MET A 160 5.93 2.95 11.28
C MET A 160 6.82 1.93 12.01
N GLN A 161 7.98 2.32 12.54
CA GLN A 161 8.81 1.47 13.40
C GLN A 161 8.05 1.03 14.65
N ARG A 162 7.36 1.98 15.33
CA ARG A 162 6.56 1.67 16.51
C ARG A 162 5.41 0.72 16.19
N PHE A 163 4.70 0.96 15.08
CA PHE A 163 3.65 0.07 14.60
C PHE A 163 4.20 -1.32 14.23
N GLY A 164 5.36 -1.40 13.58
CA GLY A 164 6.04 -2.66 13.26
C GLY A 164 6.39 -3.49 14.48
N MET A 165 6.83 -2.84 15.57
CA MET A 165 7.06 -3.52 16.86
C MET A 165 5.78 -4.14 17.44
N ILE A 166 4.64 -3.46 17.28
CA ILE A 166 3.35 -3.98 17.72
C ILE A 166 2.90 -5.14 16.85
N LEU A 167 3.03 -5.00 15.53
CA LEU A 167 2.69 -6.09 14.60
C LEU A 167 3.49 -7.36 14.89
N GLU A 168 4.80 -7.23 15.14
CA GLU A 168 5.63 -8.39 15.46
C GLU A 168 5.14 -9.09 16.72
N ARG A 169 4.80 -8.33 17.77
CA ARG A 169 4.27 -8.88 19.03
C ARG A 169 2.87 -9.46 18.92
N PHE A 170 2.11 -9.12 17.89
CA PHE A 170 0.84 -9.76 17.60
C PHE A 170 0.99 -11.17 17.03
N ILE A 171 2.17 -11.54 16.54
CA ILE A 171 2.40 -12.82 15.92
C ILE A 171 2.79 -13.84 17.00
N SER A 172 1.98 -14.90 17.14
CA SER A 172 2.33 -16.01 18.03
C SER A 172 3.46 -16.86 17.47
N PRO A 173 4.14 -17.66 18.28
CA PRO A 173 5.17 -18.59 17.81
C PRO A 173 4.69 -19.53 16.69
N GLU A 174 3.40 -19.86 16.67
CA GLU A 174 2.77 -20.71 15.66
C GLU A 174 2.35 -19.93 14.40
N GLY A 175 2.64 -18.64 14.31
CA GLY A 175 2.31 -17.80 13.18
C GLY A 175 0.84 -17.33 13.11
N ALA A 176 0.10 -17.41 14.22
CA ALA A 176 -1.21 -16.77 14.31
C ALA A 176 -1.07 -15.29 14.63
N PHE A 177 -2.02 -14.46 14.16
CA PHE A 177 -2.13 -13.06 14.54
C PHE A 177 -3.62 -12.67 14.68
N PRO A 178 -3.94 -11.64 15.48
CA PRO A 178 -5.32 -11.23 15.69
C PRO A 178 -5.93 -10.68 14.41
N VAL A 179 -7.20 -11.03 14.18
CA VAL A 179 -7.99 -10.54 13.05
C VAL A 179 -8.98 -9.51 13.57
N PHE A 180 -8.85 -8.26 13.12
CA PHE A 180 -9.75 -7.17 13.50
C PHE A 180 -9.93 -6.17 12.34
N GLY A 181 -11.04 -5.42 12.40
CA GLY A 181 -11.39 -4.45 11.37
C GLY A 181 -11.90 -5.10 10.09
N ARG A 182 -11.69 -4.42 8.98
CA ARG A 182 -12.15 -4.80 7.63
C ARG A 182 -11.00 -5.30 6.77
N SER A 183 -11.32 -5.79 5.56
CA SER A 183 -10.35 -6.28 4.56
C SER A 183 -9.45 -7.40 5.07
N ILE A 184 -9.94 -8.21 6.00
CA ILE A 184 -9.18 -9.31 6.60
C ILE A 184 -8.79 -10.38 5.57
N THR A 185 -9.50 -10.44 4.43
CA THR A 185 -9.20 -11.31 3.30
C THR A 185 -7.87 -10.98 2.59
N TYR A 186 -7.23 -9.84 2.91
CA TYR A 186 -5.90 -9.47 2.40
C TYR A 186 -4.76 -10.20 3.12
N ARG A 187 -5.08 -11.05 4.08
CA ARG A 187 -4.18 -12.03 4.72
C ARG A 187 -2.84 -11.43 5.15
N THR A 188 -1.76 -11.97 4.57
CA THR A 188 -0.37 -11.57 4.86
C THR A 188 -0.05 -10.12 4.52
N GLY A 189 -0.87 -9.43 3.71
CA GLY A 189 -0.75 -7.99 3.47
C GLY A 189 -0.70 -7.15 4.75
N THR A 190 -1.27 -7.66 5.85
CA THR A 190 -1.14 -7.09 7.20
C THR A 190 0.32 -6.88 7.63
N LEU A 191 1.26 -7.67 7.10
CA LEU A 191 2.67 -7.63 7.48
C LEU A 191 3.50 -6.64 6.63
N GLN A 192 2.88 -5.95 5.67
CA GLN A 192 3.59 -5.03 4.76
C GLN A 192 4.53 -4.03 5.49
N PRO A 193 4.17 -3.39 6.61
CA PRO A 193 5.08 -2.49 7.31
C PRO A 193 6.33 -3.18 7.85
N LEU A 194 6.22 -4.42 8.34
CA LEU A 194 7.37 -5.22 8.78
C LEU A 194 8.29 -5.55 7.61
N ALA A 195 7.72 -5.99 6.49
CA ALA A 195 8.45 -6.27 5.26
C ALA A 195 9.19 -5.03 4.76
N LEU A 196 8.49 -3.89 4.69
CA LEU A 196 9.05 -2.62 4.23
C LEU A 196 10.18 -2.13 5.14
N LEU A 197 10.00 -2.18 6.46
CA LEU A 197 11.03 -1.81 7.44
C LEU A 197 12.27 -2.68 7.29
N ALA A 198 12.11 -3.99 7.15
CA ALA A 198 13.23 -4.92 6.99
C ALA A 198 13.94 -4.71 5.66
N TRP A 199 13.22 -4.61 4.56
CA TRP A 199 13.77 -4.40 3.22
C TRP A 199 14.55 -3.09 3.10
N ARG A 200 14.04 -2.02 3.72
CA ARG A 200 14.66 -0.69 3.67
C ARG A 200 15.78 -0.50 4.71
N GLY A 201 16.05 -1.49 5.57
CA GLY A 201 17.01 -1.35 6.67
C GLY A 201 16.57 -0.33 7.74
N TRP A 202 15.27 -0.17 7.93
CA TRP A 202 14.66 0.80 8.85
C TRP A 202 14.13 0.17 10.13
N LEU A 203 14.44 -1.08 10.41
CA LEU A 203 14.00 -1.72 11.64
C LEU A 203 14.50 -0.95 12.88
N PRO A 204 13.70 -0.83 13.94
CA PRO A 204 14.16 -0.29 15.21
C PRO A 204 15.16 -1.26 15.86
N LYS A 205 15.94 -0.75 16.81
CA LYS A 205 17.01 -1.55 17.47
C LYS A 205 16.47 -2.81 18.18
N GLU A 206 15.22 -2.76 18.59
CA GLU A 206 14.52 -3.84 19.30
C GLU A 206 14.09 -5.00 18.39
N LEU A 207 14.17 -4.83 17.07
CA LEU A 207 13.80 -5.85 16.09
C LEU A 207 14.99 -6.16 15.16
N SER A 208 15.44 -7.38 15.16
CA SER A 208 16.43 -7.85 14.18
C SER A 208 15.76 -8.34 12.89
N ASN A 209 16.49 -8.30 11.78
CA ASN A 209 16.05 -8.90 10.52
C ASN A 209 15.71 -10.40 10.68
N GLY A 210 16.42 -11.11 11.55
CA GLY A 210 16.17 -12.52 11.84
C GLY A 210 14.84 -12.75 12.51
N GLN A 211 14.48 -11.94 13.52
CA GLN A 211 13.18 -12.00 14.18
C GLN A 211 12.04 -11.72 13.22
N VAL A 212 12.12 -10.61 12.46
CA VAL A 212 11.07 -10.24 11.50
C VAL A 212 10.88 -11.34 10.45
N ARG A 213 11.98 -11.87 9.89
CA ARG A 213 11.91 -12.97 8.94
C ARG A 213 11.29 -14.22 9.54
N ALA A 214 11.67 -14.60 10.77
CA ALA A 214 11.10 -15.77 11.43
C ALA A 214 9.60 -15.60 11.68
N ALA A 215 9.18 -14.45 12.22
CA ALA A 215 7.77 -14.14 12.46
C ALA A 215 6.94 -14.16 11.19
N MET A 216 7.40 -13.48 10.13
CA MET A 216 6.71 -13.48 8.83
C MET A 216 6.65 -14.87 8.20
N THR A 217 7.75 -15.64 8.27
CA THR A 217 7.78 -17.02 7.76
C THR A 217 6.79 -17.91 8.51
N ALA A 218 6.67 -17.77 9.83
CA ALA A 218 5.67 -18.52 10.62
C ALA A 218 4.24 -18.21 10.14
N VAL A 219 3.91 -16.93 9.91
CA VAL A 219 2.58 -16.54 9.39
C VAL A 219 2.35 -17.09 7.98
N ILE A 220 3.32 -16.95 7.09
CA ILE A 220 3.22 -17.41 5.70
C ILE A 220 3.03 -18.92 5.66
N ASN A 221 3.83 -19.68 6.42
CA ASN A 221 3.70 -21.14 6.50
C ASN A 221 2.36 -21.56 7.07
N ARG A 222 1.89 -20.90 8.13
CA ARG A 222 0.56 -21.18 8.70
C ARG A 222 -0.56 -20.92 7.70
N MET A 223 -0.44 -19.85 6.92
CA MET A 223 -1.49 -19.44 5.98
C MET A 223 -1.46 -20.21 4.66
N PHE A 224 -0.28 -20.50 4.14
CA PHE A 224 -0.11 -21.06 2.81
C PHE A 224 0.59 -22.43 2.78
N GLY A 225 0.96 -22.98 3.95
CA GLY A 225 1.64 -24.27 4.06
C GLY A 225 0.78 -25.48 3.67
N ASP A 226 -0.54 -25.31 3.59
CA ASP A 226 -1.47 -26.26 3.01
C ASP A 226 -2.33 -25.58 1.93
N ASN A 227 -3.10 -26.37 1.19
CA ASN A 227 -3.86 -25.88 0.03
C ASN A 227 -5.22 -25.25 0.37
N ARG A 228 -5.58 -25.09 1.65
CA ARG A 228 -6.91 -24.61 2.05
C ARG A 228 -7.27 -23.21 1.51
N ASN A 229 -6.24 -22.39 1.29
CA ASN A 229 -6.41 -21.04 0.77
C ASN A 229 -6.43 -20.95 -0.76
N PHE A 230 -6.31 -22.09 -1.44
CA PHE A 230 -6.36 -22.18 -2.89
C PHE A 230 -7.54 -23.04 -3.35
N ASN A 231 -8.14 -22.67 -4.47
CA ASN A 231 -9.14 -23.49 -5.14
C ASN A 231 -8.47 -24.58 -6.00
N GLY A 232 -9.27 -25.51 -6.55
CA GLY A 232 -8.76 -26.59 -7.40
C GLY A 232 -8.02 -26.15 -8.68
N LYS A 233 -8.04 -24.84 -9.02
CA LYS A 233 -7.30 -24.25 -10.14
C LYS A 233 -6.06 -23.46 -9.68
N GLY A 234 -5.73 -23.48 -8.40
CA GLY A 234 -4.57 -22.78 -7.83
C GLY A 234 -4.78 -21.28 -7.57
N PHE A 235 -6.00 -20.74 -7.67
CA PHE A 235 -6.30 -19.36 -7.32
C PHE A 235 -6.65 -19.25 -5.83
N LEU A 236 -6.30 -18.10 -5.23
CA LEU A 236 -6.69 -17.79 -3.86
C LEU A 236 -8.21 -17.83 -3.69
N THR A 237 -8.67 -18.45 -2.60
CA THR A 237 -10.09 -18.46 -2.23
C THR A 237 -10.49 -17.18 -1.54
N LEU A 238 -11.76 -16.77 -1.70
CA LEU A 238 -12.32 -15.64 -0.97
C LEU A 238 -12.49 -16.01 0.52
N GLY A 239 -11.70 -15.38 1.38
CA GLY A 239 -11.69 -15.65 2.81
C GLY A 239 -10.34 -15.31 3.45
N PHE A 240 -10.22 -15.56 4.75
CA PHE A 240 -8.99 -15.39 5.52
C PHE A 240 -8.21 -16.70 5.62
N ASN A 241 -8.87 -17.77 6.10
CA ASN A 241 -8.25 -19.09 6.25
C ASN A 241 -9.17 -20.16 5.62
N GLY A 242 -9.03 -20.34 4.33
CA GLY A 242 -9.90 -21.16 3.50
C GLY A 242 -10.94 -20.32 2.74
N SER A 243 -11.95 -21.00 2.19
CA SER A 243 -13.08 -20.35 1.51
C SER A 243 -14.11 -19.88 2.54
N GLN A 244 -14.19 -18.60 2.76
CA GLN A 244 -15.04 -17.95 3.76
C GLN A 244 -15.69 -16.67 3.17
N PRO A 245 -16.56 -16.78 2.16
CA PRO A 245 -17.13 -15.61 1.48
C PRO A 245 -17.89 -14.66 2.42
N HIS A 246 -18.48 -15.20 3.50
CA HIS A 246 -19.30 -14.46 4.45
C HIS A 246 -18.51 -13.43 5.31
N ILE A 247 -17.17 -13.56 5.38
CA ILE A 247 -16.32 -12.60 6.10
C ILE A 247 -15.75 -11.49 5.19
N SER A 248 -16.13 -11.52 3.92
CA SER A 248 -15.66 -10.54 2.95
C SER A 248 -16.48 -9.27 3.01
N ASP A 249 -15.81 -8.14 2.93
CA ASP A 249 -16.48 -6.85 2.77
C ASP A 249 -17.15 -6.78 1.38
N TRP A 250 -18.18 -5.94 1.26
CA TRP A 250 -18.98 -5.78 0.04
C TRP A 250 -18.15 -5.38 -1.20
N TYR A 251 -17.00 -4.72 -1.01
CA TYR A 251 -16.09 -4.29 -2.08
C TYR A 251 -15.03 -5.35 -2.44
N THR A 252 -14.93 -6.44 -1.69
CA THR A 252 -13.91 -7.46 -1.91
C THR A 252 -14.21 -8.25 -3.18
N ASN A 253 -13.23 -8.39 -4.05
CA ASN A 253 -13.31 -9.18 -5.27
C ASN A 253 -12.13 -10.17 -5.36
N ASN A 254 -12.11 -10.99 -6.40
CA ASN A 254 -11.06 -12.00 -6.58
C ASN A 254 -9.64 -11.42 -6.73
N GLY A 255 -9.52 -10.18 -7.24
CA GLY A 255 -8.25 -9.47 -7.33
C GLY A 255 -7.74 -8.99 -5.99
N SER A 256 -8.65 -8.57 -5.09
CA SER A 256 -8.32 -8.06 -3.76
C SER A 256 -7.52 -9.05 -2.91
N LEU A 257 -7.69 -10.34 -3.12
CA LEU A 257 -7.01 -11.40 -2.37
C LEU A 257 -5.50 -11.38 -2.57
N TYR A 258 -5.03 -10.89 -3.72
CA TYR A 258 -3.62 -10.78 -4.06
C TYR A 258 -2.90 -9.63 -3.34
N MET A 259 -3.63 -8.81 -2.57
CA MET A 259 -3.06 -7.90 -1.57
C MET A 259 -2.23 -8.67 -0.52
N ALA A 260 -2.43 -9.98 -0.40
CA ALA A 260 -1.56 -10.85 0.39
C ALA A 260 -0.08 -10.78 -0.02
N SER A 261 0.23 -10.37 -1.25
CA SER A 261 1.59 -10.22 -1.77
C SER A 261 2.29 -8.89 -1.40
N LEU A 262 1.66 -8.03 -0.60
CA LEU A 262 2.25 -6.78 -0.14
C LEU A 262 3.36 -6.98 0.92
N ALA A 263 3.41 -8.16 1.53
CA ALA A 263 4.40 -8.52 2.55
C ALA A 263 5.63 -9.21 1.97
#